data_836491630b61d6f4671c61ac505badc4
#
_entry.id   836491630b61d6f4671c61ac505badc4
#
_cell.length_a   1.000
_cell.length_b   1.000
_cell.length_c   1.000
_cell.angle_alpha   90.00
_cell.angle_beta   90.00
_cell.angle_gamma   90.00
#
_symmetry.space_group_name_H-M   'P 1'
#
loop_
_entity.id
_entity.type
_entity.pdbx_description
1 polymer ?
#
loop_
_entity_poly.entity_id
_entity_poly.type
_entity_poly.pdbx_seq_one_letter_code
_entity_poly.pdbx_strand_id
1 'polypeptide(L)'
;MSSREQKRELAQRFVNAMRAGDGDELTRVLAGDVGFWGDGGGRVVAARRPVLGRDSVVQLLLGIRRWAQAHGYARDWIKVELVEVNYDPAMLVHADGRIDSVFVCSIEGDAITGIRVVRNPDKLVYLARQLSATPESFGSSVRTH
;
A
#
# COMPACT_ATOMS: atom_id res chain seq x y z
N MET A 1 -14.91 11.17 -12.28
CA MET A 1 -15.07 10.07 -11.35
C MET A 1 -14.38 8.82 -11.85
N SER A 2 -13.65 8.16 -11.01
CA SER A 2 -12.89 6.98 -11.42
C SER A 2 -13.72 5.73 -11.32
N SER A 3 -13.66 4.89 -12.33
CA SER A 3 -14.30 3.58 -12.26
C SER A 3 -13.45 2.67 -11.38
N ARG A 4 -14.02 1.56 -10.98
CA ARG A 4 -13.29 0.58 -10.19
C ARG A 4 -12.07 0.08 -10.95
N GLU A 5 -12.22 -0.11 -12.24
CA GLU A 5 -11.12 -0.60 -13.05
C GLU A 5 -10.00 0.43 -13.16
N GLN A 6 -10.35 1.70 -13.29
CA GLN A 6 -9.36 2.77 -13.34
C GLN A 6 -8.60 2.85 -12.02
N LYS A 7 -9.32 2.71 -10.91
CA LYS A 7 -8.67 2.72 -9.60
C LYS A 7 -7.73 1.54 -9.45
N ARG A 8 -8.15 0.39 -9.93
CA ARG A 8 -7.31 -0.80 -9.84
C ARG A 8 -6.05 -0.65 -10.67
N GLU A 9 -6.17 -0.08 -11.85
CA GLU A 9 -5.00 0.13 -12.71
C GLU A 9 -4.02 1.09 -12.07
N LEU A 10 -4.54 2.16 -11.48
CA LEU A 10 -3.68 3.14 -10.84
C LEU A 10 -2.97 2.53 -9.63
N ALA A 11 -3.69 1.75 -8.87
CA ALA A 11 -3.09 1.07 -7.72
C ALA A 11 -2.07 0.03 -8.16
N GLN A 12 -2.31 -0.63 -9.29
CA GLN A 12 -1.33 -1.57 -9.81
C GLN A 12 -0.04 -0.88 -10.20
N ARG A 13 -0.15 0.32 -10.77
CA ARG A 13 1.03 1.10 -11.09
C ARG A 13 1.79 1.47 -9.82
N PHE A 14 1.06 1.81 -8.77
CA PHE A 14 1.67 2.11 -7.48
C PHE A 14 2.43 0.89 -6.94
N VAL A 15 1.81 -0.27 -6.98
CA VAL A 15 2.44 -1.50 -6.50
C VAL A 15 3.70 -1.79 -7.30
N ASN A 16 3.62 -1.65 -8.62
CA ASN A 16 4.77 -1.90 -9.47
C ASN A 16 5.91 -0.93 -9.19
N ALA A 17 5.57 0.33 -8.96
CA ALA A 17 6.58 1.34 -8.65
C ALA A 17 7.25 1.06 -7.31
N MET A 18 6.48 0.60 -6.34
CA MET A 18 7.05 0.25 -5.05
C MET A 18 7.99 -0.95 -5.17
N ARG A 19 7.62 -1.93 -5.97
CA ARG A 19 8.49 -3.08 -6.17
C ARG A 19 9.81 -2.69 -6.83
N ALA A 20 9.73 -1.77 -7.77
CA ALA A 20 10.91 -1.38 -8.53
C ALA A 20 11.72 -0.28 -7.87
N GLY A 21 11.14 0.42 -6.89
CA GLY A 21 11.79 1.59 -6.32
C GLY A 21 11.80 2.75 -7.31
N ASP A 22 10.74 2.86 -8.11
CA ASP A 22 10.66 3.84 -9.19
C ASP A 22 10.01 5.13 -8.69
N GLY A 23 10.84 6.06 -8.26
CA GLY A 23 10.33 7.33 -7.73
C GLY A 23 9.62 8.17 -8.77
N ASP A 24 10.02 8.07 -10.03
CA ASP A 24 9.35 8.84 -11.08
C ASP A 24 7.93 8.35 -11.28
N GLU A 25 7.73 7.05 -11.28
CA GLU A 25 6.39 6.51 -11.44
C GLU A 25 5.54 6.80 -10.21
N LEU A 26 6.12 6.74 -9.02
CA LEU A 26 5.39 7.14 -7.82
C LEU A 26 4.92 8.59 -7.96
N THR A 27 5.80 9.45 -8.45
CA THR A 27 5.44 10.85 -8.65
C THR A 27 4.27 10.99 -9.63
N ARG A 28 4.23 10.16 -10.64
CA ARG A 28 3.16 10.24 -11.64
C ARG A 28 1.81 9.80 -11.11
N VAL A 29 1.78 8.81 -10.22
CA VAL A 29 0.51 8.27 -9.76
C VAL A 29 -0.04 9.01 -8.54
N LEU A 30 0.77 9.79 -7.86
CA LEU A 30 0.34 10.50 -6.67
C LEU A 30 -0.14 11.90 -6.99
N ALA A 31 -1.21 12.33 -6.32
CA ALA A 31 -1.67 13.70 -6.45
C ALA A 31 -0.67 14.65 -5.82
N GLY A 32 -0.66 15.89 -6.27
CA GLY A 32 0.28 16.87 -5.73
C GLY A 32 0.11 17.11 -4.25
N ASP A 33 -1.11 16.99 -3.76
CA ASP A 33 -1.42 17.20 -2.34
C ASP A 33 -1.67 15.89 -1.60
N VAL A 34 -1.12 14.80 -2.08
CA VAL A 34 -1.32 13.49 -1.47
C VAL A 34 -0.90 13.50 -0.01
N GLY A 35 -1.63 12.76 0.81
CA GLY A 35 -1.31 12.60 2.22
C GLY A 35 -0.96 11.15 2.54
N PHE A 36 -0.14 10.99 3.56
CA PHE A 36 0.26 9.67 4.03
C PHE A 36 0.03 9.60 5.53
N TRP A 37 -0.67 8.59 5.97
CA TRP A 37 -0.99 8.40 7.39
C TRP A 37 -0.56 7.01 7.82
N GLY A 38 0.09 6.95 8.97
CA GLY A 38 0.47 5.69 9.55
C GLY A 38 -0.53 5.28 10.62
N ASP A 39 -0.83 4.00 10.67
CA ASP A 39 -1.73 3.46 11.68
C ASP A 39 -1.07 2.18 12.20
N GLY A 40 0.02 2.35 12.89
CA GLY A 40 0.82 1.21 13.32
C GLY A 40 0.98 1.07 14.80
N GLY A 41 0.11 1.64 15.56
CA GLY A 41 0.19 1.49 17.02
C GLY A 41 1.41 2.15 17.60
N GLY A 42 1.90 3.17 16.95
CA GLY A 42 3.03 3.91 17.48
C GLY A 42 4.38 3.29 17.26
N ARG A 43 4.45 2.22 16.41
CA ARG A 43 5.69 1.59 16.19
C ARG A 43 6.27 1.90 14.89
N VAL A 44 7.47 1.84 14.81
CA VAL A 44 8.22 1.81 13.60
C VAL A 44 7.92 2.97 12.71
N VAL A 45 7.48 2.71 11.54
CA VAL A 45 7.36 3.71 10.55
C VAL A 45 6.12 4.51 10.62
N ALA A 46 5.29 4.24 11.56
CA ALA A 46 4.06 4.97 11.63
C ALA A 46 4.37 6.42 11.92
N ALA A 47 3.96 7.28 11.03
CA ALA A 47 4.14 8.68 11.24
C ALA A 47 3.11 9.16 12.24
N ARG A 48 3.52 9.89 13.24
CA ARG A 48 2.59 10.40 14.21
C ARG A 48 1.72 11.46 13.60
N ARG A 49 2.21 12.12 12.60
CA ARG A 49 1.48 13.13 11.89
C ARG A 49 1.44 12.77 10.44
N PRO A 50 0.41 13.17 9.74
CA PRO A 50 0.38 12.93 8.30
C PRO A 50 1.56 13.59 7.62
N VAL A 51 2.08 12.93 6.60
CA VAL A 51 3.06 13.53 5.73
C VAL A 51 2.29 14.01 4.52
N LEU A 52 2.41 15.27 4.20
CA LEU A 52 1.63 15.88 3.13
C LEU A 52 2.53 16.33 2.00
N GLY A 53 2.02 16.21 0.80
CA GLY A 53 2.73 16.67 -0.38
C GLY A 53 3.44 15.55 -1.10
N ARG A 54 3.38 15.61 -2.42
CA ARG A 54 3.87 14.52 -3.25
C ARG A 54 5.34 14.21 -3.05
N ASP A 55 6.17 15.24 -3.05
CA ASP A 55 7.61 15.01 -2.93
C ASP A 55 7.96 14.36 -1.59
N SER A 56 7.34 14.83 -0.53
CA SER A 56 7.59 14.27 0.80
C SER A 56 7.10 12.83 0.89
N VAL A 57 5.95 12.55 0.30
CA VAL A 57 5.39 11.20 0.33
C VAL A 57 6.24 10.25 -0.51
N VAL A 58 6.71 10.69 -1.67
CA VAL A 58 7.59 9.86 -2.49
C VAL A 58 8.86 9.50 -1.71
N GLN A 59 9.46 10.50 -1.05
CA GLN A 59 10.69 10.25 -0.28
C GLN A 59 10.42 9.27 0.85
N LEU A 60 9.28 9.42 1.51
CA LEU A 60 8.93 8.52 2.60
C LEU A 60 8.73 7.10 2.09
N LEU A 61 8.01 6.92 0.99
CA LEU A 61 7.77 5.60 0.44
C LEU A 61 9.07 4.92 0.02
N LEU A 62 9.94 5.66 -0.62
CA LEU A 62 11.24 5.10 -1.00
C LEU A 62 12.07 4.78 0.23
N GLY A 63 11.96 5.58 1.27
CA GLY A 63 12.64 5.32 2.53
C GLY A 63 12.14 4.05 3.20
N ILE A 64 10.83 3.83 3.18
CA ILE A 64 10.25 2.62 3.72
C ILE A 64 10.79 1.41 2.97
N ARG A 65 10.86 1.51 1.65
CA ARG A 65 11.37 0.44 0.84
C ARG A 65 12.84 0.13 1.17
N ARG A 66 13.65 1.16 1.31
CA ARG A 66 15.06 0.98 1.66
C ARG A 66 15.21 0.34 3.04
N TRP A 67 14.39 0.80 3.98
CA TRP A 67 14.42 0.25 5.33
C TRP A 67 14.10 -1.25 5.30
N ALA A 68 13.08 -1.62 4.54
CA ALA A 68 12.69 -3.02 4.44
C ALA A 68 13.81 -3.87 3.85
N GLN A 69 14.48 -3.36 2.84
CA GLN A 69 15.59 -4.08 2.24
C GLN A 69 16.75 -4.24 3.21
N ALA A 70 17.03 -3.21 3.99
CA ALA A 70 18.13 -3.24 4.94
C ALA A 70 17.86 -4.18 6.11
N HIS A 71 16.60 -4.44 6.40
CA HIS A 71 16.23 -5.26 7.55
C HIS A 71 15.74 -6.65 7.15
N GLY A 72 16.18 -7.12 6.01
CA GLY A 72 15.91 -8.49 5.64
C GLY A 72 14.56 -8.74 5.00
N TYR A 73 13.85 -7.69 4.67
CA TYR A 73 12.58 -7.84 4.00
C TYR A 73 12.76 -7.77 2.49
N ALA A 74 13.84 -8.30 1.99
CA ALA A 74 14.12 -8.23 0.57
C ALA A 74 13.92 -9.57 -0.09
N ARG A 75 13.87 -9.56 -1.40
CA ARG A 75 13.81 -10.76 -2.20
C ARG A 75 12.54 -11.53 -2.00
N ASP A 76 12.66 -12.82 -1.84
CA ASP A 76 11.53 -13.69 -1.83
C ASP A 76 10.72 -13.64 -0.56
N TRP A 77 11.26 -13.01 0.45
CA TRP A 77 10.55 -12.91 1.70
C TRP A 77 9.37 -12.00 1.63
N ILE A 78 9.43 -11.00 0.78
CA ILE A 78 8.36 -10.04 0.66
C ILE A 78 7.54 -10.34 -0.56
N LYS A 79 6.25 -10.45 -0.35
CA LYS A 79 5.30 -10.58 -1.45
C LYS A 79 4.30 -9.48 -1.32
N VAL A 80 3.99 -8.82 -2.41
CA VAL A 80 3.00 -7.77 -2.42
C VAL A 80 1.88 -8.17 -3.36
N GLU A 81 0.67 -7.85 -2.96
CA GLU A 81 -0.50 -8.17 -3.72
C GLU A 81 -1.43 -6.98 -3.76
N LEU A 82 -2.16 -6.84 -4.85
CA LEU A 82 -3.20 -5.82 -4.94
C LEU A 82 -4.49 -6.44 -4.46
N VAL A 83 -5.10 -5.82 -3.46
CA VAL A 83 -6.36 -6.29 -2.89
C VAL A 83 -7.31 -5.11 -2.75
N GLU A 84 -8.48 -5.34 -2.23
CA GLU A 84 -9.46 -4.29 -2.00
C GLU A 84 -9.87 -4.32 -0.53
N VAL A 85 -9.86 -3.17 0.11
CA VAL A 85 -10.25 -3.03 1.50
C VAL A 85 -11.31 -1.94 1.56
N ASN A 86 -12.54 -2.29 1.94
CA ASN A 86 -13.64 -1.36 2.01
C ASN A 86 -13.78 -0.55 0.73
N TYR A 87 -13.73 -1.24 -0.40
CA TYR A 87 -13.90 -0.66 -1.74
C TYR A 87 -12.74 0.19 -2.22
N ASP A 88 -11.67 0.30 -1.45
CA ASP A 88 -10.47 0.99 -1.91
C ASP A 88 -9.39 -0.01 -2.25
N PRO A 89 -8.63 0.23 -3.30
CA PRO A 89 -7.53 -0.67 -3.62
C PRO A 89 -6.42 -0.52 -2.59
N ALA A 90 -5.72 -1.60 -2.34
CA ALA A 90 -4.68 -1.61 -1.33
C ALA A 90 -3.55 -2.53 -1.74
N MET A 91 -2.35 -2.19 -1.28
CA MET A 91 -1.20 -3.05 -1.44
C MET A 91 -1.03 -3.83 -0.14
N LEU A 92 -1.17 -5.13 -0.24
CA LEU A 92 -1.00 -6.02 0.90
C LEU A 92 0.43 -6.51 0.88
N VAL A 93 1.12 -6.32 1.98
CA VAL A 93 2.53 -6.72 2.08
C VAL A 93 2.64 -7.89 3.01
N HIS A 94 3.16 -8.99 2.49
CA HIS A 94 3.44 -10.18 3.29
C HIS A 94 4.93 -10.23 3.54
N ALA A 95 5.29 -10.62 4.74
CA ALA A 95 6.67 -10.87 5.06
C ALA A 95 6.71 -12.16 5.85
N ASP A 96 7.50 -13.08 5.40
CA ASP A 96 7.68 -14.36 6.09
C ASP A 96 6.35 -15.10 6.28
N GLY A 97 5.52 -15.05 5.24
CA GLY A 97 4.26 -15.79 5.24
C GLY A 97 3.12 -15.13 6.00
N ARG A 98 3.33 -13.96 6.54
CA ARG A 98 2.31 -13.26 7.30
C ARG A 98 2.07 -11.89 6.74
N ILE A 99 0.88 -11.35 6.99
CA ILE A 99 0.61 -9.98 6.59
C ILE A 99 1.41 -9.06 7.48
N ASP A 100 2.25 -8.26 6.86
CA ASP A 100 3.09 -7.30 7.57
C ASP A 100 2.42 -5.94 7.62
N SER A 101 1.86 -5.50 6.52
CA SER A 101 1.25 -4.19 6.46
C SER A 101 0.30 -4.12 5.28
N VAL A 102 -0.59 -3.14 5.33
CA VAL A 102 -1.53 -2.88 4.25
C VAL A 102 -1.48 -1.40 3.95
N PHE A 103 -1.25 -1.07 2.70
CA PHE A 103 -1.20 0.32 2.23
C PHE A 103 -2.49 0.58 1.46
N VAL A 104 -3.44 1.24 2.09
CA VAL A 104 -4.74 1.50 1.47
C VAL A 104 -4.67 2.83 0.72
N CYS A 105 -5.06 2.79 -0.54
CA CYS A 105 -4.99 3.96 -1.41
C CYS A 105 -6.36 4.58 -1.59
N SER A 106 -6.45 5.88 -1.32
CA SER A 106 -7.64 6.65 -1.68
C SER A 106 -7.36 7.29 -3.01
N ILE A 107 -8.31 7.17 -3.92
CA ILE A 107 -8.12 7.65 -5.30
C ILE A 107 -9.26 8.55 -5.68
N GLU A 108 -8.92 9.69 -6.28
CA GLU A 108 -9.90 10.59 -6.86
C GLU A 108 -9.43 10.94 -8.26
N GLY A 109 -10.31 10.80 -9.22
CA GLY A 109 -9.94 11.05 -10.59
C GLY A 109 -8.89 10.05 -11.05
N ASP A 110 -7.76 10.56 -11.46
CA ASP A 110 -6.69 9.72 -11.97
C ASP A 110 -5.44 9.77 -11.10
N ALA A 111 -5.61 10.08 -9.82
CA ALA A 111 -4.46 10.18 -8.93
C ALA A 111 -4.77 9.62 -7.55
N ILE A 112 -3.74 9.15 -6.89
CA ILE A 112 -3.83 8.67 -5.51
C ILE A 112 -3.75 9.91 -4.63
N THR A 113 -4.80 10.16 -3.86
CA THR A 113 -4.87 11.34 -3.00
C THR A 113 -4.50 11.04 -1.56
N GLY A 114 -4.45 9.78 -1.18
CA GLY A 114 -4.07 9.44 0.18
C GLY A 114 -3.59 8.01 0.28
N ILE A 115 -2.70 7.76 1.20
CA ILE A 115 -2.21 6.42 1.51
C ILE A 115 -2.25 6.26 3.01
N ARG A 116 -2.90 5.21 3.46
CA ARG A 116 -2.96 4.88 4.88
C ARG A 116 -2.32 3.52 5.09
N VAL A 117 -1.32 3.46 5.94
CA VAL A 117 -0.62 2.22 6.23
C VAL A 117 -1.12 1.66 7.55
N VAL A 118 -1.54 0.42 7.52
CA VAL A 118 -2.02 -0.28 8.71
C VAL A 118 -1.00 -1.33 9.07
N ARG A 119 -0.44 -1.23 10.27
CA ARG A 119 0.50 -2.22 10.80
C ARG A 119 0.11 -2.70 12.19
N ASN A 120 -1.01 -2.23 12.70
CA ASN A 120 -1.49 -2.66 14.01
C ASN A 120 -1.86 -4.14 13.95
N PRO A 121 -1.27 -5.00 14.79
CA PRO A 121 -1.53 -6.44 14.69
C PRO A 121 -2.99 -6.81 14.81
N ASP A 122 -3.74 -6.14 15.65
CA ASP A 122 -5.15 -6.45 15.81
C ASP A 122 -5.94 -6.13 14.56
N LYS A 123 -5.63 -4.98 13.93
CA LYS A 123 -6.29 -4.61 12.70
C LYS A 123 -5.89 -5.53 11.56
N LEU A 124 -4.65 -5.99 11.54
CA LEU A 124 -4.20 -6.89 10.50
C LEU A 124 -4.93 -8.22 10.58
N VAL A 125 -5.18 -8.72 11.76
CA VAL A 125 -5.95 -9.95 11.92
C VAL A 125 -7.37 -9.75 11.40
N TYR A 126 -7.98 -8.63 11.74
CA TYR A 126 -9.32 -8.32 11.28
C TYR A 126 -9.37 -8.24 9.75
N LEU A 127 -8.41 -7.57 9.14
CA LEU A 127 -8.35 -7.44 7.70
C LEU A 127 -8.13 -8.79 7.02
N ALA A 128 -7.31 -9.63 7.62
CA ALA A 128 -7.08 -10.95 7.08
C ALA A 128 -8.37 -11.75 7.03
N ARG A 129 -9.19 -11.64 8.07
CA ARG A 129 -10.49 -12.32 8.06
C ARG A 129 -11.40 -11.75 7.01
N GLN A 130 -11.43 -10.44 6.85
CA GLN A 130 -12.25 -9.82 5.83
C GLN A 130 -11.85 -10.27 4.45
N LEU A 131 -10.58 -10.31 4.16
CA LEU A 131 -10.10 -10.71 2.87
C LEU A 131 -10.41 -12.18 2.58
N SER A 132 -10.37 -13.00 3.60
CA SER A 132 -10.75 -14.39 3.42
C SER A 132 -12.23 -14.54 3.17
N ALA A 133 -13.04 -13.69 3.77
CA ALA A 133 -14.49 -13.76 3.62
C ALA A 133 -14.98 -13.12 2.33
N THR A 134 -14.13 -12.39 1.63
CA THR A 134 -14.54 -11.74 0.40
C THR A 134 -13.62 -12.16 -0.73
N PRO A 135 -13.77 -13.35 -1.20
CA PRO A 135 -12.85 -13.88 -2.22
C PRO A 135 -12.91 -13.14 -3.54
N GLU A 136 -13.86 -12.22 -3.66
CA GLU A 136 -13.96 -11.51 -4.89
C GLU A 136 -13.07 -10.32 -5.01
N SER A 137 -12.37 -9.94 -4.00
CA SER A 137 -11.55 -8.76 -4.05
C SER A 137 -10.53 -8.86 -5.15
N PHE A 138 -10.69 -8.07 -6.15
CA PHE A 138 -9.87 -8.11 -7.35
C PHE A 138 -9.59 -9.53 -7.82
N GLY A 139 -10.53 -10.39 -7.55
CA GLY A 139 -10.52 -11.71 -8.11
C GLY A 139 -9.34 -12.52 -7.72
N SER A 140 -8.96 -13.31 -8.62
CA SER A 140 -7.98 -14.31 -8.36
C SER A 140 -6.59 -13.77 -8.19
N SER A 141 -6.37 -12.52 -8.51
CA SER A 141 -5.01 -12.02 -8.44
C SER A 141 -4.45 -12.06 -7.03
N VAL A 142 -5.30 -12.14 -6.07
CA VAL A 142 -4.87 -12.14 -4.70
C VAL A 142 -4.14 -13.41 -4.33
N ARG A 143 -4.40 -14.49 -5.01
CA ARG A 143 -3.84 -15.72 -4.61
C ARG A 143 -2.69 -16.13 -5.29
N THR A 144 -2.22 -15.42 -6.17
CA THR A 144 -1.15 -15.90 -6.84
C THR A 144 0.04 -15.52 -6.16
N HIS A 145 0.71 -15.63 -5.81
CA HIS A 145 1.92 -15.21 -5.33
C HIS A 145 2.90 -16.28 -5.09
#